data_1133defb6bd60845cc0dcb81f5622054
#
_entry.id   1133defb6bd60845cc0dcb81f5622054
#
_cell.length_a   1.000
_cell.length_b   1.000
_cell.length_c   1.000
_cell.angle_alpha   90.00
_cell.angle_beta   90.00
_cell.angle_gamma   90.00
#
_symmetry.space_group_name_H-M   'P 1'
#
loop_
_entity.id
_entity.type
_entity.pdbx_description
1 polymer ?
#
loop_
_entity_poly.entity_id
_entity_poly.type
_entity_poly.pdbx_seq_one_letter_code
_entity_poly.pdbx_strand_id
1 'polypeptide(L)'
;MDFKDTILQLSEKIAKQKETVATEEATKTAFILPMIYALGYDVFDPTEVVPEMDCNLIKTKGEKIDYAILKDGEPIMLIECKDSKQNLNLHSTQLQKYFVASKSRFGVLTNGIEWRFYTDIDKQNIMDEKPFLVVNMLDPSNDDIEQLKKFHKSYYNEQEIISTANELKYMTEIRSILQKEISTPSSSFVEYFVRRVYSGRVYPSVIEQFTPFVKKSFSSVINDIIQDRLNSAIRNEERQENVAVPSETAEQKDNGIITTQEELNSFEIIKKIVGEKYDTSELTYKDFKSYFLIYNSDVSWWVCRVSLKQYSKAIIFPNETCSGNYERVNISSVEDIYNLKERMFSSMDIAVNRKQRWYNNHK
;
A
#
# COMPACT_ATOMS: atom_id res chain seq x y z
N MET A 1 24.14 -3.35 6.19
CA MET A 1 22.95 -2.57 5.78
C MET A 1 22.05 -3.54 5.09
N ASP A 2 20.77 -3.57 5.41
CA ASP A 2 19.84 -4.47 4.74
C ASP A 2 19.57 -3.96 3.31
N PHE A 3 19.25 -4.86 2.37
CA PHE A 3 18.94 -4.52 0.98
C PHE A 3 17.83 -3.47 0.90
N LYS A 4 16.80 -3.62 1.72
CA LYS A 4 15.68 -2.66 1.80
C LYS A 4 16.16 -1.25 2.16
N ASP A 5 17.01 -1.12 3.17
CA ASP A 5 17.54 0.19 3.57
C ASP A 5 18.36 0.83 2.45
N THR A 6 19.13 0.01 1.73
CA THR A 6 19.93 0.48 0.58
C THR A 6 19.05 1.03 -0.54
N ILE A 7 17.95 0.34 -0.87
CA ILE A 7 16.99 0.79 -1.91
C ILE A 7 16.27 2.06 -1.46
N LEU A 8 15.85 2.16 -0.20
CA LEU A 8 15.18 3.36 0.31
C LEU A 8 16.12 4.57 0.33
N GLN A 9 17.40 4.41 0.71
CA GLN A 9 18.39 5.49 0.63
C GLN A 9 18.65 5.94 -0.81
N LEU A 10 18.70 4.99 -1.76
CA LEU A 10 18.82 5.32 -3.17
C LEU A 10 17.59 6.09 -3.68
N SER A 11 16.40 5.67 -3.27
CA SER A 11 15.13 6.38 -3.55
C SER A 11 15.18 7.84 -3.08
N GLU A 12 15.59 8.07 -1.83
CA GLU A 12 15.73 9.43 -1.31
C GLU A 12 16.79 10.27 -2.08
N LYS A 13 17.91 9.65 -2.45
CA LYS A 13 18.94 10.30 -3.27
C LYS A 13 18.38 10.71 -4.63
N ILE A 14 17.67 9.82 -5.31
CA ILE A 14 17.04 10.08 -6.61
C ILE A 14 16.03 11.23 -6.47
N ALA A 15 15.16 11.20 -5.45
CA ALA A 15 14.17 12.25 -5.22
C ALA A 15 14.81 13.63 -5.03
N LYS A 16 15.96 13.71 -4.35
CA LYS A 16 16.69 14.96 -4.12
C LYS A 16 17.42 15.46 -5.37
N GLN A 17 17.87 14.57 -6.26
CA GLN A 17 18.76 14.92 -7.38
C GLN A 17 18.08 14.93 -8.75
N LYS A 18 16.84 14.43 -8.90
CA LYS A 18 16.15 14.25 -10.19
C LYS A 18 16.06 15.53 -11.04
N GLU A 19 15.97 16.68 -10.40
CA GLU A 19 15.87 17.96 -11.14
C GLU A 19 17.23 18.44 -11.69
N THR A 20 18.33 18.00 -11.08
CA THR A 20 19.69 18.40 -11.46
C THR A 20 20.34 17.46 -12.47
N VAL A 21 19.85 16.22 -12.57
CA VAL A 21 20.34 15.21 -13.53
C VAL A 21 19.61 15.43 -14.85
N ALA A 22 20.34 15.96 -15.86
CA ALA A 22 19.75 16.44 -17.11
C ALA A 22 20.30 15.75 -18.37
N THR A 23 21.14 14.74 -18.23
CA THR A 23 21.69 13.99 -19.37
C THR A 23 21.66 12.49 -19.10
N GLU A 24 21.68 11.70 -20.17
CA GLU A 24 21.72 10.23 -20.05
C GLU A 24 22.95 9.75 -19.28
N GLU A 25 24.13 10.31 -19.56
CA GLU A 25 25.36 9.95 -18.84
C GLU A 25 25.33 10.35 -17.37
N ALA A 26 24.72 11.49 -17.03
CA ALA A 26 24.52 11.87 -15.65
C ALA A 26 23.49 10.93 -14.96
N THR A 27 22.44 10.48 -15.68
CA THR A 27 21.49 9.50 -15.20
C THR A 27 22.15 8.16 -14.95
N LYS A 28 22.97 7.66 -15.88
CA LYS A 28 23.75 6.42 -15.70
C LYS A 28 24.60 6.49 -14.44
N THR A 29 25.37 7.56 -14.24
CA THR A 29 26.29 7.71 -13.13
C THR A 29 25.59 7.95 -11.79
N ALA A 30 24.55 8.78 -11.76
CA ALA A 30 23.92 9.21 -10.50
C ALA A 30 22.88 8.20 -9.98
N PHE A 31 22.15 7.49 -10.88
CA PHE A 31 21.00 6.66 -10.54
C PHE A 31 21.16 5.21 -10.93
N ILE A 32 21.66 4.91 -12.14
CA ILE A 32 21.64 3.55 -12.69
C ILE A 32 22.79 2.72 -12.12
N LEU A 33 24.03 3.20 -12.20
CA LEU A 33 25.18 2.49 -11.60
C LEU A 33 25.01 2.25 -10.09
N PRO A 34 24.55 3.22 -9.29
CA PRO A 34 24.22 2.98 -7.89
C PRO A 34 23.17 1.88 -7.66
N MET A 35 22.17 1.76 -8.55
CA MET A 35 21.18 0.69 -8.47
C MET A 35 21.79 -0.67 -8.81
N ILE A 36 22.61 -0.77 -9.87
CA ILE A 36 23.33 -2.00 -10.22
C ILE A 36 24.22 -2.44 -9.06
N TYR A 37 24.92 -1.48 -8.43
CA TYR A 37 25.74 -1.73 -7.24
C TYR A 37 24.89 -2.19 -6.04
N ALA A 38 23.73 -1.58 -5.82
CA ALA A 38 22.78 -1.99 -4.77
C ALA A 38 22.25 -3.42 -5.00
N LEU A 39 22.14 -3.86 -6.26
CA LEU A 39 21.84 -5.25 -6.61
C LEU A 39 23.05 -6.20 -6.39
N GLY A 40 24.16 -5.72 -5.85
CA GLY A 40 25.32 -6.52 -5.46
C GLY A 40 26.31 -6.84 -6.58
N TYR A 41 26.17 -6.18 -7.74
CA TYR A 41 27.13 -6.33 -8.85
C TYR A 41 28.20 -5.24 -8.78
N ASP A 42 29.46 -5.63 -8.96
CA ASP A 42 30.56 -4.67 -8.99
C ASP A 42 30.61 -3.94 -10.34
N VAL A 43 30.20 -2.68 -10.33
CA VAL A 43 30.14 -1.83 -11.52
C VAL A 43 31.51 -1.45 -12.08
N PHE A 44 32.60 -1.74 -11.34
CA PHE A 44 33.98 -1.52 -11.73
C PHE A 44 34.67 -2.81 -12.23
N ASP A 45 34.02 -3.95 -12.07
CA ASP A 45 34.52 -5.23 -12.61
C ASP A 45 33.87 -5.55 -13.98
N PRO A 46 34.63 -5.43 -15.09
CA PRO A 46 34.09 -5.71 -16.41
C PRO A 46 33.79 -7.20 -16.66
N THR A 47 34.12 -8.09 -15.75
CA THR A 47 33.67 -9.49 -15.80
C THR A 47 32.27 -9.70 -15.22
N GLU A 48 31.75 -8.72 -14.49
CA GLU A 48 30.38 -8.71 -13.93
C GLU A 48 29.47 -7.73 -14.65
N VAL A 49 29.93 -6.50 -14.92
CA VAL A 49 29.16 -5.42 -15.53
C VAL A 49 29.90 -4.89 -16.74
N VAL A 50 29.44 -5.26 -17.92
CA VAL A 50 30.05 -4.82 -19.18
C VAL A 50 29.32 -3.57 -19.68
N PRO A 51 29.97 -2.41 -19.70
CA PRO A 51 29.40 -1.22 -20.34
C PRO A 51 29.51 -1.34 -21.86
N GLU A 52 28.57 -0.74 -22.58
CA GLU A 52 28.57 -0.65 -24.04
C GLU A 52 28.83 -2.00 -24.73
N MET A 53 28.15 -3.07 -24.28
CA MET A 53 28.34 -4.40 -24.82
C MET A 53 27.88 -4.45 -26.29
N ASP A 54 28.80 -4.88 -27.16
CA ASP A 54 28.52 -5.12 -28.57
C ASP A 54 27.98 -6.54 -28.76
N CYS A 55 26.92 -6.70 -29.54
CA CYS A 55 26.43 -8.02 -29.94
C CYS A 55 26.85 -8.32 -31.37
N ASN A 56 27.84 -9.18 -31.52
CA ASN A 56 28.41 -9.59 -32.83
C ASN A 56 27.38 -10.17 -33.82
N LEU A 57 26.18 -10.50 -33.40
CA LEU A 57 25.08 -11.05 -34.21
C LEU A 57 24.22 -9.94 -34.85
N ILE A 58 24.31 -8.71 -34.40
CA ILE A 58 23.56 -7.58 -34.96
C ILE A 58 24.43 -6.90 -36.02
N LYS A 59 24.03 -7.03 -37.29
CA LYS A 59 24.76 -6.47 -38.46
C LYS A 59 24.80 -4.94 -38.53
N THR A 60 24.16 -4.24 -37.62
CA THR A 60 24.17 -2.77 -37.52
C THR A 60 25.41 -2.30 -36.78
N LYS A 61 26.43 -1.86 -37.50
CA LYS A 61 27.65 -1.29 -36.96
C LYS A 61 27.30 -0.10 -36.06
N GLY A 62 27.68 -0.18 -34.76
CA GLY A 62 27.66 0.95 -33.85
C GLY A 62 26.51 0.98 -32.84
N GLU A 63 25.53 0.10 -32.92
CA GLU A 63 24.55 -0.05 -31.83
C GLU A 63 25.16 -0.89 -30.70
N LYS A 64 25.03 -0.46 -29.45
CA LYS A 64 25.52 -1.15 -28.25
C LYS A 64 24.45 -1.08 -27.17
N ILE A 65 24.35 -2.11 -26.33
CA ILE A 65 23.52 -2.06 -25.14
C ILE A 65 24.31 -1.34 -24.01
N ASP A 66 23.67 -0.48 -23.24
CA ASP A 66 24.36 0.35 -22.26
C ASP A 66 25.10 -0.44 -21.20
N TYR A 67 24.44 -1.47 -20.64
CA TYR A 67 25.09 -2.40 -19.69
C TYR A 67 24.59 -3.82 -19.90
N ALA A 68 25.48 -4.80 -19.73
CA ALA A 68 25.16 -6.20 -19.58
C ALA A 68 25.70 -6.71 -18.24
N ILE A 69 24.84 -7.38 -17.47
CA ILE A 69 25.24 -8.09 -16.27
C ILE A 69 25.59 -9.52 -16.67
N LEU A 70 26.79 -9.95 -16.30
CA LEU A 70 27.30 -11.28 -16.60
C LEU A 70 27.27 -12.19 -15.37
N LYS A 71 27.04 -13.46 -15.60
CA LYS A 71 27.27 -14.54 -14.65
C LYS A 71 27.95 -15.68 -15.38
N ASP A 72 29.08 -16.14 -14.87
CA ASP A 72 29.90 -17.21 -15.49
C ASP A 72 30.26 -16.90 -16.96
N GLY A 73 30.46 -15.62 -17.29
CA GLY A 73 30.82 -15.16 -18.65
C GLY A 73 29.65 -15.03 -19.62
N GLU A 74 28.41 -15.39 -19.24
CA GLU A 74 27.21 -15.28 -20.07
C GLU A 74 26.32 -14.12 -19.57
N PRO A 75 25.68 -13.35 -20.48
CA PRO A 75 24.80 -12.26 -20.10
C PRO A 75 23.50 -12.80 -19.51
N ILE A 76 23.20 -12.43 -18.27
CA ILE A 76 21.97 -12.79 -17.57
C ILE A 76 20.92 -11.67 -17.63
N MET A 77 21.36 -10.41 -17.77
CA MET A 77 20.47 -9.25 -17.83
C MET A 77 21.09 -8.17 -18.70
N LEU A 78 20.28 -7.62 -19.61
CA LEU A 78 20.64 -6.48 -20.46
C LEU A 78 19.93 -5.22 -19.94
N ILE A 79 20.65 -4.12 -19.87
CA ILE A 79 20.10 -2.86 -19.36
C ILE A 79 20.29 -1.77 -20.44
N GLU A 80 19.17 -1.20 -20.88
CA GLU A 80 19.10 -0.03 -21.74
C GLU A 80 18.71 1.18 -20.91
N CYS A 81 19.49 2.24 -21.02
CA CYS A 81 19.36 3.45 -20.21
C CYS A 81 18.78 4.58 -21.05
N LYS A 82 18.06 5.49 -20.39
CA LYS A 82 17.55 6.72 -20.98
C LYS A 82 17.73 7.87 -20.00
N ASP A 83 17.69 9.09 -20.52
CA ASP A 83 17.68 10.30 -19.70
C ASP A 83 16.52 10.26 -18.68
N SER A 84 16.75 10.76 -17.48
CA SER A 84 15.78 10.75 -16.36
C SER A 84 14.41 11.39 -16.68
N LYS A 85 14.36 12.28 -17.68
CA LYS A 85 13.16 12.98 -18.13
C LYS A 85 12.43 12.27 -19.28
N GLN A 86 13.04 11.24 -19.87
CA GLN A 86 12.45 10.54 -21.02
C GLN A 86 11.35 9.56 -20.60
N ASN A 87 10.30 9.53 -21.43
CA ASN A 87 9.22 8.56 -21.31
C ASN A 87 9.67 7.23 -21.96
N LEU A 88 9.69 6.17 -21.18
CA LEU A 88 10.16 4.85 -21.60
C LEU A 88 9.24 4.13 -22.59
N ASN A 89 8.01 4.60 -22.81
CA ASN A 89 7.05 3.96 -23.71
C ASN A 89 7.50 3.90 -25.19
N LEU A 90 8.46 4.73 -25.58
CA LEU A 90 8.90 4.87 -26.96
C LEU A 90 10.25 4.17 -27.27
N HIS A 91 10.88 3.47 -26.31
CA HIS A 91 12.29 3.16 -26.38
C HIS A 91 12.67 1.68 -26.24
N SER A 92 11.74 0.73 -26.41
CA SER A 92 12.01 -0.70 -26.21
C SER A 92 12.70 -1.40 -27.41
N THR A 93 12.74 -0.77 -28.60
CA THR A 93 13.16 -1.42 -29.86
C THR A 93 14.64 -1.86 -29.85
N GLN A 94 15.52 -1.07 -29.25
CA GLN A 94 16.95 -1.40 -29.18
C GLN A 94 17.15 -2.60 -28.23
N LEU A 95 16.58 -2.54 -27.02
CA LEU A 95 16.64 -3.62 -26.06
C LEU A 95 16.08 -4.94 -26.64
N GLN A 96 14.96 -4.88 -27.39
CA GLN A 96 14.36 -6.06 -28.06
C GLN A 96 15.32 -6.71 -29.04
N LYS A 97 16.03 -5.92 -29.88
CA LYS A 97 17.02 -6.44 -30.82
C LYS A 97 18.14 -7.20 -30.10
N TYR A 98 18.68 -6.60 -29.02
CA TYR A 98 19.77 -7.21 -28.23
C TYR A 98 19.29 -8.44 -27.47
N PHE A 99 18.07 -8.42 -26.95
CA PHE A 99 17.48 -9.56 -26.28
C PHE A 99 17.41 -10.80 -27.18
N VAL A 100 16.91 -10.62 -28.40
CA VAL A 100 16.83 -11.72 -29.39
C VAL A 100 18.22 -12.21 -29.80
N ALA A 101 19.21 -11.33 -29.91
CA ALA A 101 20.56 -11.65 -30.34
C ALA A 101 21.45 -12.24 -29.23
N SER A 102 21.10 -12.02 -27.97
CA SER A 102 21.80 -12.56 -26.80
C SER A 102 21.11 -13.80 -26.26
N LYS A 103 21.76 -14.48 -25.31
CA LYS A 103 21.15 -15.56 -24.53
C LYS A 103 20.52 -15.06 -23.25
N SER A 104 20.48 -13.74 -23.04
CA SER A 104 19.96 -13.14 -21.82
C SER A 104 18.46 -13.42 -21.69
N ARG A 105 18.04 -13.75 -20.48
CA ARG A 105 16.64 -14.04 -20.17
C ARG A 105 15.91 -12.81 -19.64
N PHE A 106 16.63 -11.75 -19.29
CA PHE A 106 16.05 -10.53 -18.75
C PHE A 106 16.55 -9.31 -19.50
N GLY A 107 15.60 -8.43 -19.85
CA GLY A 107 15.85 -7.10 -20.38
C GLY A 107 15.33 -6.05 -19.40
N VAL A 108 16.10 -5.00 -19.19
CA VAL A 108 15.73 -3.87 -18.33
C VAL A 108 15.79 -2.59 -19.13
N LEU A 109 14.71 -1.84 -19.14
CA LEU A 109 14.66 -0.48 -19.68
C LEU A 109 14.46 0.49 -18.52
N THR A 110 15.34 1.48 -18.40
CA THR A 110 15.28 2.41 -17.27
C THR A 110 15.71 3.83 -17.64
N ASN A 111 15.13 4.80 -16.96
CA ASN A 111 15.59 6.19 -16.90
C ASN A 111 16.12 6.57 -15.50
N GLY A 112 16.48 5.56 -14.71
CA GLY A 112 16.96 5.72 -13.34
C GLY A 112 15.87 5.98 -12.30
N ILE A 113 14.72 6.52 -12.71
CA ILE A 113 13.53 6.72 -11.87
C ILE A 113 12.56 5.55 -11.99
N GLU A 114 12.26 5.17 -13.22
CA GLU A 114 11.41 4.03 -13.53
C GLU A 114 12.26 2.89 -14.08
N TRP A 115 12.05 1.69 -13.54
CA TRP A 115 12.72 0.45 -13.93
C TRP A 115 11.69 -0.54 -14.45
N ARG A 116 11.81 -0.95 -15.70
CA ARG A 116 10.93 -1.91 -16.36
C ARG A 116 11.68 -3.19 -16.68
N PHE A 117 11.22 -4.30 -16.15
CA PHE A 117 11.83 -5.61 -16.35
C PHE A 117 11.01 -6.44 -17.32
N TYR A 118 11.67 -7.00 -18.29
CA TYR A 118 11.11 -7.81 -19.37
C TYR A 118 11.74 -9.19 -19.39
N THR A 119 11.00 -10.18 -19.90
CA THR A 119 11.48 -11.52 -20.19
C THR A 119 10.75 -12.07 -21.42
N ASP A 120 10.85 -13.36 -21.70
CA ASP A 120 10.31 -14.05 -22.86
C ASP A 120 9.26 -15.10 -22.49
N ILE A 121 8.23 -14.70 -21.73
CA ILE A 121 7.16 -15.60 -21.25
C ILE A 121 6.32 -16.11 -22.41
N ASP A 122 5.88 -15.21 -23.31
CA ASP A 122 4.97 -15.55 -24.40
C ASP A 122 5.63 -16.41 -25.47
N LYS A 123 6.88 -16.10 -25.77
CA LYS A 123 7.62 -16.82 -26.81
C LYS A 123 9.12 -16.79 -26.51
N GLN A 124 9.71 -17.96 -26.36
CA GLN A 124 11.12 -18.14 -26.04
C GLN A 124 12.03 -17.31 -26.97
N ASN A 125 13.01 -16.62 -26.37
CA ASN A 125 13.98 -15.69 -27.00
C ASN A 125 13.35 -14.48 -27.71
N ILE A 126 12.09 -14.16 -27.45
CA ILE A 126 11.45 -12.94 -27.93
C ILE A 126 10.97 -12.18 -26.70
N MET A 127 11.56 -11.03 -26.47
CA MET A 127 11.17 -10.16 -25.35
C MET A 127 9.70 -9.78 -25.44
N ASP A 128 8.95 -9.97 -24.36
CA ASP A 128 7.54 -9.60 -24.26
C ASP A 128 7.37 -8.09 -24.49
N GLU A 129 6.24 -7.68 -25.05
CA GLU A 129 5.94 -6.25 -25.28
C GLU A 129 5.72 -5.48 -23.99
N LYS A 130 5.17 -6.15 -22.97
CA LYS A 130 4.88 -5.54 -21.67
C LYS A 130 5.89 -6.01 -20.63
N PRO A 131 6.36 -5.09 -19.76
CA PRO A 131 7.18 -5.48 -18.64
C PRO A 131 6.36 -6.32 -17.64
N PHE A 132 6.97 -7.34 -17.05
CA PHE A 132 6.35 -8.11 -15.98
C PHE A 132 6.48 -7.43 -14.61
N LEU A 133 7.48 -6.55 -14.43
CA LEU A 133 7.70 -5.78 -13.23
C LEU A 133 8.03 -4.33 -13.61
N VAL A 134 7.38 -3.38 -12.96
CA VAL A 134 7.67 -1.95 -13.08
C VAL A 134 7.87 -1.38 -11.69
N VAL A 135 9.03 -0.80 -11.44
CA VAL A 135 9.37 -0.18 -10.15
C VAL A 135 9.62 1.31 -10.32
N ASN A 136 8.92 2.12 -9.51
CA ASN A 136 9.17 3.56 -9.43
C ASN A 136 10.07 3.86 -8.23
N MET A 137 11.29 4.28 -8.49
CA MET A 137 12.28 4.59 -7.45
C MET A 137 11.99 5.85 -6.64
N LEU A 138 10.98 6.65 -7.00
CA LEU A 138 10.56 7.79 -6.16
C LEU A 138 9.65 7.35 -5.00
N ASP A 139 8.97 6.21 -5.14
CA ASP A 139 8.07 5.66 -4.11
C ASP A 139 7.98 4.13 -4.25
N PRO A 140 9.09 3.41 -3.99
CA PRO A 140 9.10 1.95 -4.12
C PRO A 140 8.33 1.31 -2.96
N SER A 141 7.34 0.48 -3.29
CA SER A 141 6.60 -0.30 -2.29
C SER A 141 7.46 -1.42 -1.70
N ASN A 142 7.05 -1.96 -0.55
CA ASN A 142 7.73 -3.13 0.03
C ASN A 142 7.73 -4.33 -0.93
N ASP A 143 6.66 -4.51 -1.69
CA ASP A 143 6.55 -5.57 -2.69
C ASP A 143 7.54 -5.36 -3.83
N ASP A 144 7.67 -4.13 -4.34
CA ASP A 144 8.68 -3.79 -5.36
C ASP A 144 10.09 -4.11 -4.89
N ILE A 145 10.42 -3.79 -3.63
CA ILE A 145 11.74 -4.07 -3.04
C ILE A 145 12.00 -5.58 -2.94
N GLU A 146 11.00 -6.37 -2.55
CA GLU A 146 11.11 -7.84 -2.50
C GLU A 146 11.26 -8.45 -3.91
N GLN A 147 10.59 -7.89 -4.93
CA GLN A 147 10.80 -8.33 -6.32
C GLN A 147 12.19 -7.93 -6.83
N LEU A 148 12.66 -6.71 -6.56
CA LEU A 148 14.02 -6.28 -6.91
C LEU A 148 15.08 -7.15 -6.26
N LYS A 149 14.87 -7.60 -5.01
CA LYS A 149 15.79 -8.48 -4.30
C LYS A 149 16.09 -9.79 -5.03
N LYS A 150 15.14 -10.30 -5.82
CA LYS A 150 15.36 -11.51 -6.64
C LYS A 150 16.42 -11.32 -7.74
N PHE A 151 16.66 -10.08 -8.16
CA PHE A 151 17.71 -9.72 -9.10
C PHE A 151 19.07 -9.45 -8.43
N HIS A 152 19.11 -9.40 -7.10
CA HIS A 152 20.36 -9.22 -6.38
C HIS A 152 21.27 -10.44 -6.57
N LYS A 153 22.57 -10.21 -6.84
CA LYS A 153 23.58 -11.24 -7.13
C LYS A 153 23.53 -12.46 -6.22
N SER A 154 23.35 -12.25 -4.91
CA SER A 154 23.31 -13.35 -3.92
C SER A 154 22.00 -14.15 -3.94
N TYR A 155 20.92 -13.62 -4.50
CA TYR A 155 19.60 -14.24 -4.52
C TYR A 155 19.16 -14.60 -5.94
N TYR A 156 19.98 -14.30 -6.97
CA TYR A 156 19.61 -14.50 -8.36
C TYR A 156 19.38 -15.97 -8.68
N ASN A 157 18.15 -16.28 -9.00
CA ASN A 157 17.72 -17.59 -9.51
C ASN A 157 16.81 -17.37 -10.71
N GLU A 158 17.31 -17.70 -11.92
CA GLU A 158 16.60 -17.47 -13.18
C GLU A 158 15.22 -18.13 -13.21
N GLN A 159 15.12 -19.39 -12.78
CA GLN A 159 13.86 -20.14 -12.83
C GLN A 159 12.81 -19.56 -11.86
N GLU A 160 13.24 -19.12 -10.69
CA GLU A 160 12.36 -18.49 -9.70
C GLU A 160 11.87 -17.13 -10.20
N ILE A 161 12.73 -16.34 -10.83
CA ILE A 161 12.35 -15.04 -11.41
C ILE A 161 11.34 -15.24 -12.54
N ILE A 162 11.56 -16.22 -13.44
CA ILE A 162 10.63 -16.52 -14.54
C ILE A 162 9.28 -17.00 -14.01
N SER A 163 9.27 -17.87 -13.00
CA SER A 163 8.02 -18.30 -12.35
C SER A 163 7.24 -17.12 -11.78
N THR A 164 7.95 -16.22 -11.08
CA THR A 164 7.38 -14.99 -10.54
C THR A 164 6.90 -14.05 -11.64
N ALA A 165 7.66 -13.93 -12.73
CA ALA A 165 7.30 -13.08 -13.86
C ALA A 165 5.98 -13.53 -14.52
N ASN A 166 5.76 -14.84 -14.65
CA ASN A 166 4.49 -15.40 -15.10
C ASN A 166 3.32 -14.97 -14.19
N GLU A 167 3.49 -15.12 -12.88
CA GLU A 167 2.49 -14.75 -11.90
C GLU A 167 2.20 -13.24 -11.94
N LEU A 168 3.22 -12.41 -11.89
CA LEU A 168 3.09 -10.95 -11.92
C LEU A 168 2.44 -10.44 -13.20
N LYS A 169 2.76 -11.04 -14.34
CA LYS A 169 2.16 -10.69 -15.63
C LYS A 169 0.65 -10.90 -15.60
N TYR A 170 0.19 -12.10 -15.23
CA TYR A 170 -1.24 -12.38 -15.14
C TYR A 170 -1.95 -11.56 -14.06
N MET A 171 -1.34 -11.39 -12.90
CA MET A 171 -1.89 -10.54 -11.84
C MET A 171 -2.06 -9.08 -12.30
N THR A 172 -1.07 -8.54 -13.01
CA THR A 172 -1.12 -7.16 -13.54
C THR A 172 -2.22 -7.02 -14.59
N GLU A 173 -2.37 -7.99 -15.50
CA GLU A 173 -3.43 -7.97 -16.50
C GLU A 173 -4.82 -8.11 -15.86
N ILE A 174 -5.00 -9.03 -14.94
CA ILE A 174 -6.27 -9.20 -14.20
C ILE A 174 -6.60 -7.93 -13.42
N ARG A 175 -5.62 -7.33 -12.73
CA ARG A 175 -5.81 -6.06 -12.01
C ARG A 175 -6.27 -4.93 -12.94
N SER A 176 -5.66 -4.82 -14.12
CA SER A 176 -6.06 -3.81 -15.12
C SER A 176 -7.51 -4.02 -15.59
N ILE A 177 -7.91 -5.28 -15.84
CA ILE A 177 -9.28 -5.62 -16.20
C ILE A 177 -10.23 -5.25 -15.05
N LEU A 178 -9.91 -5.63 -13.82
CA LEU A 178 -10.73 -5.32 -12.65
C LEU A 178 -10.88 -3.81 -12.43
N GLN A 179 -9.81 -3.03 -12.57
CA GLN A 179 -9.87 -1.56 -12.45
C GLN A 179 -10.79 -0.95 -13.51
N LYS A 180 -10.74 -1.46 -14.74
CA LYS A 180 -11.62 -1.04 -15.82
C LYS A 180 -13.07 -1.40 -15.53
N GLU A 181 -13.34 -2.63 -15.10
CA GLU A 181 -14.68 -3.10 -14.78
C GLU A 181 -15.29 -2.35 -13.58
N ILE A 182 -14.49 -2.00 -12.56
CA ILE A 182 -14.94 -1.19 -11.42
C ILE A 182 -15.31 0.23 -11.85
N SER A 183 -14.52 0.84 -12.72
CA SER A 183 -14.74 2.23 -13.18
C SER A 183 -15.84 2.32 -14.24
N THR A 184 -15.82 1.40 -15.20
CA THR A 184 -16.73 1.36 -16.34
C THR A 184 -17.13 -0.08 -16.61
N PRO A 185 -18.11 -0.62 -15.86
CA PRO A 185 -18.55 -2.03 -15.98
C PRO A 185 -19.01 -2.38 -17.39
N SER A 186 -18.48 -3.47 -17.93
CA SER A 186 -18.96 -4.04 -19.21
C SER A 186 -20.32 -4.71 -19.03
N SER A 187 -21.06 -4.83 -20.12
CA SER A 187 -22.37 -5.51 -20.10
C SER A 187 -22.27 -6.95 -19.59
N SER A 188 -21.23 -7.68 -19.97
CA SER A 188 -20.98 -9.06 -19.51
C SER A 188 -20.68 -9.13 -18.01
N PHE A 189 -19.94 -8.16 -17.47
CA PHE A 189 -19.65 -8.07 -16.05
C PHE A 189 -20.92 -7.74 -15.24
N VAL A 190 -21.73 -6.80 -15.70
CA VAL A 190 -23.02 -6.49 -15.09
C VAL A 190 -23.96 -7.69 -15.15
N GLU A 191 -24.05 -8.36 -16.30
CA GLU A 191 -24.91 -9.53 -16.50
C GLU A 191 -24.58 -10.67 -15.52
N TYR A 192 -23.30 -10.86 -15.18
CA TYR A 192 -22.90 -11.85 -14.18
C TYR A 192 -23.60 -11.65 -12.83
N PHE A 193 -23.77 -10.41 -12.37
CA PHE A 193 -24.49 -10.09 -11.13
C PHE A 193 -26.01 -10.15 -11.33
N VAL A 194 -26.51 -9.58 -12.42
CA VAL A 194 -27.95 -9.55 -12.71
C VAL A 194 -28.53 -10.95 -12.68
N ARG A 195 -27.91 -11.92 -13.32
CA ARG A 195 -28.35 -13.33 -13.35
C ARG A 195 -28.44 -14.00 -11.97
N ARG A 196 -27.79 -13.44 -10.95
CA ARG A 196 -27.80 -13.97 -9.57
C ARG A 196 -28.80 -13.28 -8.64
N VAL A 197 -29.21 -12.06 -8.98
CA VAL A 197 -30.09 -11.26 -8.11
C VAL A 197 -31.44 -10.95 -8.72
N TYR A 198 -31.59 -11.10 -10.04
CA TYR A 198 -32.81 -10.81 -10.75
C TYR A 198 -33.45 -12.10 -11.28
N SER A 199 -34.70 -12.36 -10.86
CA SER A 199 -35.41 -13.60 -11.20
C SER A 199 -36.11 -13.57 -12.58
N GLY A 200 -36.15 -12.40 -13.23
CA GLY A 200 -36.78 -12.22 -14.55
C GLY A 200 -35.82 -12.56 -15.71
N ARG A 201 -36.31 -12.43 -16.94
CA ARG A 201 -35.50 -12.56 -18.15
C ARG A 201 -34.57 -11.35 -18.27
N VAL A 202 -33.26 -11.63 -18.54
CA VAL A 202 -32.25 -10.60 -18.68
C VAL A 202 -32.25 -10.09 -20.13
N TYR A 203 -32.69 -8.85 -20.32
CA TYR A 203 -32.61 -8.11 -21.57
C TYR A 203 -31.56 -7.01 -21.47
N PRO A 204 -31.07 -6.43 -22.59
CA PRO A 204 -30.11 -5.32 -22.56
C PRO A 204 -30.56 -4.14 -21.70
N SER A 205 -31.84 -3.79 -21.70
CA SER A 205 -32.43 -2.73 -20.86
C SER A 205 -32.31 -3.01 -19.36
N VAL A 206 -32.41 -4.28 -18.95
CA VAL A 206 -32.20 -4.68 -17.55
C VAL A 206 -30.71 -4.51 -17.16
N ILE A 207 -29.80 -4.87 -18.06
CA ILE A 207 -28.36 -4.70 -17.84
C ILE A 207 -28.03 -3.20 -17.66
N GLU A 208 -28.56 -2.33 -18.52
CA GLU A 208 -28.41 -0.88 -18.41
C GLU A 208 -28.94 -0.35 -17.07
N GLN A 209 -30.11 -0.81 -16.64
CA GLN A 209 -30.72 -0.45 -15.35
C GLN A 209 -29.86 -0.88 -14.15
N PHE A 210 -29.20 -2.04 -14.22
CA PHE A 210 -28.40 -2.58 -13.13
C PHE A 210 -26.95 -2.05 -13.11
N THR A 211 -26.46 -1.50 -14.20
CA THR A 211 -25.10 -0.95 -14.30
C THR A 211 -24.76 0.04 -13.17
N PRO A 212 -25.60 1.05 -12.85
CA PRO A 212 -25.32 1.97 -11.73
C PRO A 212 -25.37 1.28 -10.37
N PHE A 213 -26.19 0.22 -10.21
CA PHE A 213 -26.26 -0.53 -8.96
C PHE A 213 -24.97 -1.31 -8.72
N VAL A 214 -24.47 -2.02 -9.73
CA VAL A 214 -23.20 -2.74 -9.67
C VAL A 214 -22.06 -1.79 -9.35
N LYS A 215 -21.95 -0.65 -10.04
CA LYS A 215 -20.93 0.37 -9.78
C LYS A 215 -20.97 0.90 -8.35
N LYS A 216 -22.16 1.23 -7.85
CA LYS A 216 -22.35 1.74 -6.48
C LYS A 216 -22.00 0.68 -5.43
N SER A 217 -22.37 -0.58 -5.67
CA SER A 217 -22.04 -1.70 -4.78
C SER A 217 -20.54 -1.92 -4.68
N PHE A 218 -19.79 -1.89 -5.79
CA PHE A 218 -18.33 -1.98 -5.76
C PHE A 218 -17.70 -0.83 -4.97
N SER A 219 -18.16 0.40 -5.21
CA SER A 219 -17.65 1.57 -4.46
C SER A 219 -17.93 1.43 -2.95
N SER A 220 -19.08 0.90 -2.57
CA SER A 220 -19.41 0.64 -1.16
C SER A 220 -18.47 -0.40 -0.56
N VAL A 221 -18.31 -1.56 -1.19
CA VAL A 221 -17.44 -2.64 -0.69
C VAL A 221 -15.98 -2.18 -0.57
N ILE A 222 -15.48 -1.43 -1.56
CA ILE A 222 -14.12 -0.88 -1.50
C ILE A 222 -13.98 0.08 -0.32
N ASN A 223 -14.94 0.97 -0.10
CA ASN A 223 -14.93 1.88 1.04
C ASN A 223 -14.97 1.13 2.38
N ASP A 224 -15.78 0.07 2.48
CA ASP A 224 -15.85 -0.76 3.68
C ASP A 224 -14.48 -1.44 3.96
N ILE A 225 -13.83 -1.99 2.94
CA ILE A 225 -12.48 -2.59 3.04
C ILE A 225 -11.44 -1.55 3.47
N ILE A 226 -11.49 -0.33 2.91
CA ILE A 226 -10.58 0.76 3.29
C ILE A 226 -10.79 1.14 4.76
N GLN A 227 -12.04 1.28 5.19
CA GLN A 227 -12.38 1.58 6.59
C GLN A 227 -11.87 0.50 7.54
N ASP A 228 -12.05 -0.77 7.20
CA ASP A 228 -11.58 -1.90 8.01
C ASP A 228 -10.04 -1.94 8.09
N ARG A 229 -9.33 -1.65 7.00
CA ARG A 229 -7.86 -1.58 6.99
C ARG A 229 -7.34 -0.39 7.80
N LEU A 230 -7.95 0.78 7.67
CA LEU A 230 -7.61 1.96 8.48
C LEU A 230 -7.81 1.68 9.97
N ASN A 231 -8.92 1.06 10.33
CA ASN A 231 -9.20 0.67 11.71
C ASN A 231 -8.19 -0.38 12.22
N SER A 232 -7.74 -1.29 11.36
CA SER A 232 -6.74 -2.31 11.70
C SER A 232 -5.33 -1.73 11.83
N ALA A 233 -4.95 -0.77 10.98
CA ALA A 233 -3.67 -0.08 11.05
C ALA A 233 -3.56 0.75 12.34
N ILE A 234 -4.61 1.49 12.70
CA ILE A 234 -4.68 2.23 13.96
C ILE A 234 -4.49 1.29 15.17
N ARG A 235 -5.11 0.10 15.14
CA ARG A 235 -4.93 -0.93 16.19
C ARG A 235 -3.51 -1.49 16.27
N ASN A 236 -2.81 -1.58 15.15
CA ASN A 236 -1.44 -2.10 15.11
C ASN A 236 -0.41 -1.07 15.57
N GLU A 237 -0.59 0.20 15.27
CA GLU A 237 0.22 1.29 15.82
C GLU A 237 0.05 1.38 17.34
N GLU A 238 -1.17 1.26 17.85
CA GLU A 238 -1.47 1.18 19.28
C GLU A 238 -0.80 -0.02 19.98
N ARG A 239 -0.53 -1.13 19.26
CA ARG A 239 0.19 -2.30 19.80
C ARG A 239 1.71 -2.14 19.80
N GLN A 240 2.28 -1.41 18.85
CA GLN A 240 3.74 -1.20 18.78
C GLN A 240 4.21 -0.14 19.78
N GLU A 241 3.40 0.86 20.12
CA GLU A 241 3.71 1.84 21.17
C GLU A 241 3.68 1.24 22.59
N ASN A 242 3.01 0.09 22.80
CA ASN A 242 2.90 -0.57 24.12
C ASN A 242 4.08 -1.50 24.47
N VAL A 243 5.16 -1.57 23.69
CA VAL A 243 6.34 -2.43 23.97
C VAL A 243 7.56 -1.65 24.47
N ALA A 244 7.47 -0.34 24.67
CA ALA A 244 8.60 0.43 25.23
C ALA A 244 8.12 1.38 26.32
N VAL A 245 8.27 0.98 27.60
CA VAL A 245 8.28 1.90 28.74
C VAL A 245 9.70 1.93 29.30
N PRO A 246 10.29 3.12 29.53
CA PRO A 246 10.22 3.69 30.85
C PRO A 246 9.82 5.16 30.86
N SER A 247 9.16 5.52 31.96
CA SER A 247 8.72 6.81 32.42
C SER A 247 9.67 7.98 32.12
N GLU A 248 9.11 9.10 31.61
CA GLU A 248 9.20 10.43 32.22
C GLU A 248 8.51 11.48 31.34
N THR A 249 7.67 12.29 32.01
CA THR A 249 7.16 13.63 31.68
C THR A 249 6.62 13.93 30.27
N ALA A 250 5.33 14.17 30.24
CA ALA A 250 4.53 14.65 29.12
C ALA A 250 5.04 15.99 28.54
N GLU A 251 5.44 15.97 27.27
CA GLU A 251 5.29 17.10 26.38
C GLU A 251 4.42 16.67 25.19
N GLN A 252 3.27 17.34 25.07
CA GLN A 252 2.31 17.18 24.00
C GLN A 252 2.96 17.56 22.65
N LYS A 253 3.21 16.57 21.78
CA LYS A 253 3.50 16.85 20.36
C LYS A 253 2.18 17.12 19.65
N ASP A 254 2.02 18.35 19.23
CA ASP A 254 0.95 18.89 18.39
C ASP A 254 0.89 18.15 17.04
N ASN A 255 -0.04 17.22 16.90
CA ASN A 255 -0.30 16.46 15.67
C ASN A 255 -1.39 17.11 14.79
N GLY A 256 -1.70 18.39 14.96
CA GLY A 256 -2.71 19.11 14.18
C GLY A 256 -4.15 18.65 14.42
N ILE A 257 -4.42 17.90 15.49
CA ILE A 257 -5.76 17.55 15.96
C ILE A 257 -6.18 18.62 16.96
N ILE A 258 -7.26 19.34 16.63
CA ILE A 258 -7.81 20.38 17.50
C ILE A 258 -9.08 19.82 18.12
N THR A 259 -9.03 19.51 19.43
CA THR A 259 -10.21 19.11 20.20
C THR A 259 -11.21 20.27 20.24
N THR A 260 -12.41 20.01 19.77
CA THR A 260 -13.46 21.04 19.70
C THR A 260 -14.16 21.25 21.06
N GLN A 261 -14.76 22.43 21.24
CA GLN A 261 -15.55 22.70 22.46
C GLN A 261 -16.76 21.76 22.59
N GLU A 262 -17.35 21.30 21.47
CA GLU A 262 -18.45 20.32 21.48
C GLU A 262 -17.98 18.94 21.99
N GLU A 263 -16.76 18.52 21.68
CA GLU A 263 -16.17 17.26 22.16
C GLU A 263 -15.88 17.33 23.65
N LEU A 264 -15.33 18.43 24.13
CA LEU A 264 -15.12 18.65 25.57
C LEU A 264 -16.45 18.69 26.34
N ASN A 265 -17.47 19.37 25.83
CA ASN A 265 -18.80 19.36 26.42
C ASN A 265 -19.41 17.94 26.47
N SER A 266 -19.19 17.13 25.42
CA SER A 266 -19.62 15.73 25.41
C SER A 266 -18.95 14.92 26.50
N PHE A 267 -17.64 15.13 26.75
CA PHE A 267 -16.91 14.45 27.80
C PHE A 267 -17.45 14.81 29.18
N GLU A 268 -17.70 16.11 29.47
CA GLU A 268 -18.24 16.55 30.75
C GLU A 268 -19.64 15.98 31.01
N ILE A 269 -20.51 15.90 29.98
CA ILE A 269 -21.82 15.28 30.09
C ILE A 269 -21.69 13.79 30.41
N ILE A 270 -20.85 13.07 29.67
CA ILE A 270 -20.63 11.62 29.86
C ILE A 270 -20.02 11.34 31.23
N LYS A 271 -19.03 12.13 31.66
CA LYS A 271 -18.43 12.01 32.97
C LYS A 271 -19.44 12.24 34.11
N LYS A 272 -20.35 13.19 33.94
CA LYS A 272 -21.44 13.44 34.88
C LYS A 272 -22.42 12.27 34.97
N ILE A 273 -22.83 11.72 33.81
CA ILE A 273 -23.73 10.54 33.72
C ILE A 273 -23.06 9.34 34.40
N VAL A 274 -21.83 9.00 33.99
CA VAL A 274 -21.08 7.84 34.52
C VAL A 274 -20.85 8.02 36.04
N GLY A 275 -20.55 9.22 36.49
CA GLY A 275 -20.30 9.55 37.89
C GLY A 275 -21.48 9.34 38.84
N GLU A 276 -22.70 9.16 38.33
CA GLU A 276 -23.84 8.79 39.16
C GLU A 276 -23.77 7.35 39.72
N LYS A 277 -23.01 6.45 39.06
CA LYS A 277 -22.93 5.03 39.43
C LYS A 277 -21.50 4.54 39.63
N TYR A 278 -20.49 5.15 38.98
CA TYR A 278 -19.11 4.70 38.97
C TYR A 278 -18.13 5.78 39.38
N ASP A 279 -16.97 5.37 39.90
CA ASP A 279 -15.84 6.28 40.08
C ASP A 279 -15.31 6.73 38.71
N THR A 280 -15.20 8.02 38.49
CA THR A 280 -14.74 8.66 37.28
C THR A 280 -13.30 9.18 37.35
N SER A 281 -12.55 8.85 38.41
CA SER A 281 -11.17 9.31 38.60
C SER A 281 -10.22 8.87 37.49
N GLU A 282 -10.49 7.72 36.91
CA GLU A 282 -9.71 7.15 35.81
C GLU A 282 -10.38 7.34 34.43
N LEU A 283 -11.54 8.01 34.35
CA LEU A 283 -12.22 8.29 33.10
C LEU A 283 -11.53 9.48 32.41
N THR A 284 -11.06 9.23 31.20
CA THR A 284 -10.33 10.22 30.40
C THR A 284 -10.71 10.11 28.92
N TYR A 285 -10.15 10.96 28.10
CA TYR A 285 -10.43 10.97 26.67
C TYR A 285 -9.15 11.05 25.83
N LYS A 286 -9.28 10.63 24.56
CA LYS A 286 -8.25 10.83 23.52
C LYS A 286 -8.97 11.25 22.25
N ASP A 287 -8.46 12.31 21.61
CA ASP A 287 -9.02 12.82 20.37
C ASP A 287 -8.32 12.19 19.15
N PHE A 288 -9.12 11.79 18.16
CA PHE A 288 -8.69 11.23 16.90
C PHE A 288 -9.32 12.00 15.75
N LYS A 289 -8.70 12.05 14.58
CA LYS A 289 -9.23 12.75 13.39
C LYS A 289 -10.68 12.42 13.01
N SER A 290 -11.20 11.27 13.40
CA SER A 290 -12.52 10.77 13.01
C SER A 290 -13.52 10.62 14.14
N TYR A 291 -13.09 10.60 15.40
CA TYR A 291 -13.93 10.47 16.58
C TYR A 291 -13.16 10.87 17.84
N PHE A 292 -13.91 11.23 18.87
CA PHE A 292 -13.43 11.53 20.19
C PHE A 292 -13.71 10.33 21.12
N LEU A 293 -12.64 9.68 21.63
CA LEU A 293 -12.74 8.45 22.42
C LEU A 293 -12.79 8.75 23.90
N ILE A 294 -13.73 8.13 24.62
CA ILE A 294 -13.82 8.19 26.09
C ILE A 294 -13.57 6.79 26.65
N TYR A 295 -12.62 6.67 27.59
CA TYR A 295 -12.15 5.38 28.10
C TYR A 295 -11.79 5.45 29.59
N ASN A 296 -11.71 4.28 30.25
CA ASN A 296 -11.42 4.14 31.67
C ASN A 296 -10.02 3.56 31.88
N SER A 297 -9.06 4.33 32.30
CA SER A 297 -7.64 4.02 32.54
C SER A 297 -6.82 3.76 31.27
N ASP A 298 -7.31 2.93 30.36
CA ASP A 298 -6.63 2.52 29.13
C ASP A 298 -7.59 2.53 27.93
N VAL A 299 -7.07 2.88 26.75
CA VAL A 299 -7.85 2.96 25.50
C VAL A 299 -8.53 1.64 25.11
N SER A 300 -8.02 0.50 25.60
CA SER A 300 -8.62 -0.82 25.39
C SER A 300 -9.94 -0.98 26.18
N TRP A 301 -10.12 -0.22 27.26
CA TRP A 301 -11.33 -0.23 28.08
C TRP A 301 -12.20 0.99 27.80
N TRP A 302 -12.47 1.19 26.52
CA TRP A 302 -13.23 2.33 26.07
C TRP A 302 -14.73 2.21 26.40
N VAL A 303 -15.29 3.35 26.76
CA VAL A 303 -16.69 3.49 27.16
C VAL A 303 -17.55 3.86 25.94
N CYS A 304 -17.16 4.88 25.21
CA CYS A 304 -17.85 5.27 23.98
C CYS A 304 -16.93 6.07 23.05
N ARG A 305 -17.35 6.18 21.79
CA ARG A 305 -16.77 7.09 20.81
C ARG A 305 -17.82 8.14 20.45
N VAL A 306 -17.41 9.39 20.47
CA VAL A 306 -18.25 10.53 20.09
C VAL A 306 -17.83 10.97 18.69
N SER A 307 -18.76 11.05 17.76
CA SER A 307 -18.53 11.54 16.39
C SER A 307 -19.42 12.77 16.16
N LEU A 308 -18.83 13.95 16.08
CA LEU A 308 -19.53 15.23 15.92
C LEU A 308 -19.26 15.86 14.55
N LYS A 309 -19.52 15.09 13.48
CA LYS A 309 -19.35 15.59 12.11
C LYS A 309 -20.50 16.54 11.75
N GLN A 310 -20.22 17.54 10.92
CA GLN A 310 -21.15 18.60 10.53
C GLN A 310 -22.54 18.11 10.07
N TYR A 311 -22.60 16.93 9.46
CA TYR A 311 -23.85 16.35 8.92
C TYR A 311 -24.28 15.04 9.59
N SER A 312 -23.56 14.55 10.62
CA SER A 312 -23.86 13.26 11.26
C SER A 312 -23.20 13.19 12.63
N LYS A 313 -24.01 13.48 13.67
CA LYS A 313 -23.58 13.34 15.06
C LYS A 313 -24.05 11.99 15.61
N ALA A 314 -23.17 11.24 16.28
CA ALA A 314 -23.50 9.94 16.83
C ALA A 314 -22.62 9.57 18.02
N ILE A 315 -23.16 8.73 18.92
CA ILE A 315 -22.41 8.02 19.95
C ILE A 315 -22.31 6.55 19.56
N ILE A 316 -21.12 5.98 19.70
CA ILE A 316 -20.84 4.59 19.34
C ILE A 316 -20.44 3.84 20.61
N PHE A 317 -21.13 2.76 20.90
CA PHE A 317 -20.95 1.95 22.09
C PHE A 317 -20.26 0.62 21.77
N PRO A 318 -19.43 0.07 22.70
CA PRO A 318 -18.86 -1.25 22.55
C PRO A 318 -19.93 -2.34 22.67
N ASN A 319 -19.73 -3.46 21.96
CA ASN A 319 -20.54 -4.66 22.14
C ASN A 319 -19.82 -5.68 23.05
N GLU A 320 -20.55 -6.56 23.75
CA GLU A 320 -19.97 -7.56 24.67
C GLU A 320 -19.03 -8.56 23.97
N THR A 321 -19.33 -8.91 22.76
CA THR A 321 -18.49 -9.79 21.93
C THR A 321 -17.55 -8.93 21.10
N CYS A 322 -16.26 -8.90 21.39
CA CYS A 322 -15.20 -8.16 20.68
C CYS A 322 -15.09 -8.39 19.15
N SER A 323 -16.12 -8.88 18.50
CA SER A 323 -16.19 -9.22 17.08
C SER A 323 -16.88 -8.14 16.25
N GLY A 324 -16.35 -6.91 16.26
CA GLY A 324 -16.61 -5.93 15.20
C GLY A 324 -17.99 -5.24 15.13
N ASN A 325 -19.00 -5.68 15.86
CA ASN A 325 -20.29 -5.04 15.90
C ASN A 325 -20.35 -3.98 17.00
N TYR A 326 -20.40 -2.72 16.60
CA TYR A 326 -20.63 -1.57 17.48
C TYR A 326 -22.08 -1.13 17.36
N GLU A 327 -22.66 -0.65 18.45
CA GLU A 327 -23.94 0.01 18.40
C GLU A 327 -23.75 1.50 18.13
N ARG A 328 -24.31 2.01 17.04
CA ARG A 328 -24.27 3.42 16.67
C ARG A 328 -25.62 4.06 16.96
N VAL A 329 -25.66 5.08 17.80
CA VAL A 329 -26.86 5.88 18.11
C VAL A 329 -26.65 7.28 17.56
N ASN A 330 -27.49 7.68 16.61
CA ASN A 330 -27.48 9.03 16.08
C ASN A 330 -28.07 10.01 17.08
N ILE A 331 -27.46 11.17 17.24
CA ILE A 331 -27.90 12.27 18.07
C ILE A 331 -28.06 13.53 17.23
N SER A 332 -28.92 14.42 17.63
CA SER A 332 -29.11 15.72 16.97
C SER A 332 -28.24 16.80 17.59
N SER A 333 -28.06 16.75 18.90
CA SER A 333 -27.23 17.67 19.66
C SER A 333 -26.43 16.93 20.75
N VAL A 334 -25.47 17.60 21.37
CA VAL A 334 -24.64 17.04 22.46
C VAL A 334 -25.50 16.76 23.70
N GLU A 335 -26.56 17.51 23.91
CA GLU A 335 -27.51 17.35 25.04
C GLU A 335 -28.29 16.02 24.93
N ASP A 336 -28.49 15.47 23.75
CA ASP A 336 -29.15 14.17 23.56
C ASP A 336 -28.40 13.01 24.24
N ILE A 337 -27.14 13.21 24.63
CA ILE A 337 -26.33 12.24 25.38
C ILE A 337 -26.98 11.90 26.72
N TYR A 338 -27.69 12.85 27.36
CA TYR A 338 -28.43 12.59 28.61
C TYR A 338 -29.49 11.48 28.43
N ASN A 339 -30.07 11.33 27.25
CA ASN A 339 -31.07 10.29 26.95
C ASN A 339 -30.44 8.88 26.83
N LEU A 340 -29.12 8.79 26.78
CA LEU A 340 -28.38 7.54 26.61
C LEU A 340 -27.78 6.99 27.93
N LYS A 341 -28.28 7.46 29.06
CA LYS A 341 -27.78 7.17 30.43
C LYS A 341 -27.63 5.66 30.68
N GLU A 342 -28.65 4.85 30.44
CA GLU A 342 -28.63 3.41 30.68
C GLU A 342 -27.60 2.69 29.81
N ARG A 343 -27.41 3.18 28.56
CA ARG A 343 -26.38 2.65 27.65
C ARG A 343 -24.98 3.01 28.07
N MET A 344 -24.78 4.22 28.66
CA MET A 344 -23.50 4.62 29.24
C MET A 344 -23.12 3.72 30.41
N PHE A 345 -24.08 3.36 31.26
CA PHE A 345 -23.85 2.45 32.39
C PHE A 345 -23.48 1.05 31.90
N SER A 346 -24.23 0.48 30.94
CA SER A 346 -23.94 -0.82 30.33
C SER A 346 -22.55 -0.85 29.69
N SER A 347 -22.19 0.24 29.03
CA SER A 347 -20.88 0.39 28.38
C SER A 347 -19.74 0.49 29.37
N MET A 348 -19.96 1.19 30.49
CA MET A 348 -18.99 1.26 31.59
C MET A 348 -18.81 -0.11 32.27
N ASP A 349 -19.89 -0.90 32.46
CA ASP A 349 -19.80 -2.28 32.94
C ASP A 349 -18.93 -3.14 32.05
N ILE A 350 -19.05 -3.02 30.73
CA ILE A 350 -18.20 -3.73 29.76
C ILE A 350 -16.72 -3.31 29.92
N ALA A 351 -16.44 -2.01 30.05
CA ALA A 351 -15.08 -1.50 30.23
C ALA A 351 -14.43 -2.03 31.52
N VAL A 352 -15.17 -1.98 32.65
CA VAL A 352 -14.71 -2.51 33.95
C VAL A 352 -14.48 -4.01 33.93
N ASN A 353 -15.39 -4.78 33.30
CA ASN A 353 -15.26 -6.23 33.18
C ASN A 353 -14.04 -6.62 32.31
N ARG A 354 -13.75 -5.87 31.26
CA ARG A 354 -12.55 -6.07 30.42
C ARG A 354 -11.29 -5.81 31.23
N LYS A 355 -11.26 -4.72 32.01
CA LYS A 355 -10.16 -4.40 32.93
C LYS A 355 -9.90 -5.53 33.92
N GLN A 356 -10.93 -6.05 34.59
CA GLN A 356 -10.81 -7.14 35.55
C GLN A 356 -10.33 -8.45 34.92
N ARG A 357 -10.85 -8.83 33.76
CA ARG A 357 -10.39 -10.03 33.01
C ARG A 357 -8.92 -9.91 32.63
N TRP A 358 -8.47 -8.73 32.21
CA TRP A 358 -7.06 -8.51 31.86
C TRP A 358 -6.15 -8.72 33.07
N TYR A 359 -6.47 -8.12 34.24
CA TYR A 359 -5.70 -8.30 35.46
C TYR A 359 -5.69 -9.76 35.96
N ASN A 360 -6.78 -10.50 35.80
CA ASN A 360 -6.85 -11.91 36.21
C ASN A 360 -6.03 -12.84 35.31
N ASN A 361 -5.84 -12.48 34.05
CA ASN A 361 -5.07 -13.28 33.09
C ASN A 361 -3.56 -12.94 33.10
N HIS A 362 -3.13 -11.90 33.79
CA HIS A 362 -1.73 -11.45 33.84
C HIS A 362 -1.17 -11.46 35.26
N LYS A 363 -1.87 -12.09 36.23
CA LYS A 363 -1.35 -12.52 37.50
C LYS A 363 -0.84 -13.98 37.38
#